data_cc8002bd895f301fd1019f7aa58e6bd3
#
_entry.id   cc8002bd895f301fd1019f7aa58e6bd3
#
_cell.length_a   1.000
_cell.length_b   1.000
_cell.length_c   1.000
_cell.angle_alpha   90.00
_cell.angle_beta   90.00
_cell.angle_gamma   90.00
#
_symmetry.space_group_name_H-M   'P 1'
#
loop_
_entity.id
_entity.type
_entity.pdbx_description
1 polymer ?
#
loop_
_entity_poly.entity_id
_entity_poly.type
_entity_poly.pdbx_seq_one_letter_code
_entity_poly.pdbx_strand_id
1 'polypeptide(L)'
;MNTPSHHRVHHATNPRYLDANYAGTLIIWDRMFGTFVPELEEDRPRYGIVKNLGTFNPIKVAFHEWIGMFKDALQPGISLGDRFNYLFQPPGWSHDGSRDTSDTIKARWRARQENQATPAE
;
A
#
# COMPACT_ATOMS: atom_id res chain seq x y z
N MET A 1 21.79 -3.25 10.45
CA MET A 1 21.72 -2.09 9.56
C MET A 1 20.77 -2.39 8.42
N ASN A 2 20.16 -1.37 7.82
CA ASN A 2 19.40 -1.54 6.59
C ASN A 2 20.36 -1.83 5.42
N THR A 3 19.93 -2.60 4.43
CA THR A 3 20.70 -2.95 3.23
C THR A 3 19.99 -2.48 1.98
N PRO A 4 20.66 -2.37 0.82
CA PRO A 4 20.00 -2.06 -0.45
C PRO A 4 18.85 -3.02 -0.78
N SER A 5 18.93 -4.29 -0.39
CA SER A 5 17.87 -5.27 -0.56
C SER A 5 16.60 -4.89 0.24
N HIS A 6 16.75 -4.52 1.51
CA HIS A 6 15.62 -4.06 2.33
C HIS A 6 14.95 -2.81 1.75
N HIS A 7 15.76 -1.89 1.23
CA HIS A 7 15.26 -0.67 0.61
C HIS A 7 14.53 -0.93 -0.72
N ARG A 8 15.02 -1.90 -1.52
CA ARG A 8 14.29 -2.35 -2.72
C ARG A 8 12.91 -2.88 -2.40
N VAL A 9 12.79 -3.70 -1.34
CA VAL A 9 11.49 -4.20 -0.86
C VAL A 9 10.57 -3.05 -0.43
N HIS A 10 11.11 -2.06 0.29
CA HIS A 10 10.34 -0.88 0.70
C HIS A 10 9.70 -0.14 -0.48
N HIS A 11 10.40 -0.03 -1.60
CA HIS A 11 9.90 0.62 -2.82
C HIS A 11 9.10 -0.30 -3.76
N ALA A 12 8.85 -1.54 -3.37
CA ALA A 12 8.17 -2.50 -4.23
C ALA A 12 6.64 -2.38 -4.17
N THR A 13 6.00 -2.57 -5.32
CA THR A 13 4.54 -2.59 -5.47
C THR A 13 3.94 -4.01 -5.42
N ASN A 14 4.77 -5.04 -5.27
CA ASN A 14 4.29 -6.40 -5.09
C ASN A 14 3.42 -6.49 -3.83
N PRO A 15 2.27 -7.19 -3.85
CA PRO A 15 1.38 -7.28 -2.69
C PRO A 15 2.05 -7.79 -1.41
N ARG A 16 3.03 -8.69 -1.53
CA ARG A 16 3.83 -9.19 -0.41
C ARG A 16 4.63 -8.09 0.29
N TYR A 17 5.13 -7.11 -0.46
CA TYR A 17 6.08 -6.09 -0.01
C TYR A 17 5.43 -4.77 0.38
N LEU A 18 4.13 -4.60 0.14
CA LEU A 18 3.42 -3.38 0.54
C LEU A 18 3.55 -3.17 2.04
N ASP A 19 3.75 -1.94 2.47
CA ASP A 19 3.90 -1.54 3.88
C ASP A 19 4.93 -2.39 4.63
N ALA A 20 6.12 -2.55 4.05
CA ALA A 20 7.23 -3.30 4.62
C ALA A 20 8.52 -2.47 4.65
N ASN A 21 9.42 -2.83 5.56
CA ASN A 21 10.77 -2.30 5.69
C ASN A 21 10.84 -0.77 5.76
N TYR A 22 10.10 -0.17 6.70
CA TYR A 22 10.03 1.30 6.87
C TYR A 22 11.33 1.94 7.40
N ALA A 23 12.18 1.15 8.06
CA ALA A 23 13.37 1.69 8.70
C ALA A 23 14.40 2.19 7.68
N GLY A 24 14.80 3.45 7.78
CA GLY A 24 15.84 4.04 6.92
C GLY A 24 17.24 3.52 7.21
N THR A 25 17.63 3.39 8.48
CA THR A 25 19.01 3.05 8.89
C THR A 25 19.12 1.72 9.61
N LEU A 26 18.27 1.44 10.58
CA LEU A 26 18.34 0.26 11.45
C LEU A 26 17.13 -0.65 11.23
N ILE A 27 17.31 -1.74 10.51
CA ILE A 27 16.28 -2.76 10.24
C ILE A 27 15.73 -3.44 11.50
N ILE A 28 16.38 -3.24 12.66
CA ILE A 28 15.92 -3.75 13.94
C ILE A 28 14.50 -3.27 14.29
N TRP A 29 14.15 -2.05 13.89
CA TRP A 29 12.81 -1.49 14.10
C TRP A 29 11.75 -2.29 13.35
N ASP A 30 11.98 -2.61 12.08
CA ASP A 30 11.05 -3.44 11.30
C ASP A 30 10.90 -4.84 11.89
N ARG A 31 11.98 -5.42 12.39
CA ARG A 31 11.93 -6.73 13.07
C ARG A 31 11.15 -6.67 14.38
N MET A 32 11.32 -5.60 15.15
CA MET A 32 10.64 -5.40 16.42
C MET A 32 9.15 -5.13 16.26
N PHE A 33 8.76 -4.37 15.22
CA PHE A 33 7.37 -4.04 14.93
C PHE A 33 6.69 -4.99 13.93
N GLY A 34 7.38 -6.04 13.47
CA GLY A 34 6.79 -7.04 12.58
C GLY A 34 6.57 -6.58 11.14
N THR A 35 7.22 -5.50 10.71
CA THR A 35 7.14 -4.96 9.34
C THR A 35 8.28 -5.43 8.44
N PHE A 36 9.17 -6.28 8.96
CA PHE A 36 10.31 -6.81 8.19
C PHE A 36 9.86 -7.87 7.19
N VAL A 37 10.21 -7.67 5.92
CA VAL A 37 10.05 -8.67 4.85
C VAL A 37 11.36 -8.76 4.05
N PRO A 38 11.94 -9.97 3.91
CA PRO A 38 13.13 -10.18 3.08
C PRO A 38 12.78 -10.09 1.60
N GLU A 39 13.75 -9.69 0.79
CA GLU A 39 13.68 -9.81 -0.67
C GLU A 39 13.81 -11.28 -1.07
N LEU A 40 12.91 -11.76 -1.93
CA LEU A 40 12.89 -13.12 -2.44
C LEU A 40 13.27 -13.15 -3.92
N GLU A 41 14.07 -14.12 -4.31
CA GLU A 41 14.47 -14.32 -5.72
C GLU A 41 13.30 -14.70 -6.63
N GLU A 42 12.34 -15.45 -6.09
CA GLU A 42 11.14 -15.90 -6.81
C GLU A 42 10.08 -14.78 -6.98
N ASP A 43 10.14 -13.72 -6.17
CA ASP A 43 9.21 -12.58 -6.24
C ASP A 43 10.00 -11.27 -6.22
N ARG A 44 10.70 -10.99 -7.31
CA ARG A 44 11.55 -9.79 -7.40
C ARG A 44 10.74 -8.50 -7.28
N PRO A 45 11.27 -7.49 -6.56
CA PRO A 45 10.62 -6.21 -6.41
C PRO A 45 10.25 -5.55 -7.74
N ARG A 46 9.00 -5.16 -7.88
CA ARG A 46 8.50 -4.32 -8.98
C ARG A 46 8.32 -2.92 -8.45
N TYR A 47 8.90 -1.95 -9.14
CA TYR A 47 8.91 -0.56 -8.67
C TYR A 47 7.79 0.26 -9.31
N GLY A 48 7.38 1.31 -8.59
CA GLY A 48 6.37 2.26 -9.05
C GLY A 48 5.38 2.61 -7.95
N ILE A 49 4.19 3.02 -8.36
CA ILE A 49 3.04 3.21 -7.50
C ILE A 49 1.93 2.27 -7.95
N VAL A 50 1.09 1.83 -7.02
CA VAL A 50 0.03 0.83 -7.29
C VAL A 50 -0.90 1.28 -8.41
N LYS A 51 -1.19 2.58 -8.47
CA LYS A 51 -1.96 3.20 -9.54
C LYS A 51 -1.18 4.36 -10.14
N ASN A 52 -0.69 4.20 -11.37
CA ASN A 52 0.12 5.21 -12.03
C ASN A 52 -0.70 6.45 -12.40
N LEU A 53 -0.13 7.65 -12.12
CA LEU A 53 -0.75 8.95 -12.42
C LEU A 53 -0.77 9.29 -13.91
N GLY A 54 0.12 8.70 -14.71
CA GLY A 54 0.22 8.99 -16.15
C GLY A 54 0.61 10.43 -16.48
N THR A 55 1.26 11.14 -15.57
CA THR A 55 1.67 12.54 -15.76
C THR A 55 3.04 12.80 -15.15
N PHE A 56 3.82 13.68 -15.81
CA PHE A 56 5.09 14.21 -15.31
C PHE A 56 4.99 15.65 -14.79
N ASN A 57 3.78 16.20 -14.68
CA ASN A 57 3.59 17.55 -14.14
C ASN A 57 3.87 17.54 -12.61
N PRO A 58 4.91 18.26 -12.12
CA PRO A 58 5.33 18.19 -10.73
C PRO A 58 4.25 18.70 -9.75
N ILE A 59 3.46 19.68 -10.13
CA ILE A 59 2.37 20.21 -9.31
C ILE A 59 1.25 19.17 -9.17
N LYS A 60 0.88 18.50 -10.28
CA LYS A 60 -0.09 17.40 -10.22
C LYS A 60 0.42 16.24 -9.36
N VAL A 61 1.70 15.87 -9.54
CA VAL A 61 2.31 14.79 -8.74
C VAL A 61 2.33 15.14 -7.26
N ALA A 62 2.63 16.39 -6.87
CA ALA A 62 2.70 16.81 -5.47
C ALA A 62 1.33 16.90 -4.79
N PHE A 63 0.29 17.32 -5.50
CA PHE A 63 -1.00 17.69 -4.88
C PHE A 63 -2.16 16.75 -5.21
N HIS A 64 -2.01 15.77 -6.09
CA HIS A 64 -3.13 14.92 -6.52
C HIS A 64 -3.80 14.15 -5.38
N GLU A 65 -3.01 13.61 -4.44
CA GLU A 65 -3.55 12.88 -3.29
C GLU A 65 -4.32 13.81 -2.34
N TRP A 66 -3.79 14.99 -2.05
CA TRP A 66 -4.47 15.99 -1.24
C TRP A 66 -5.79 16.42 -1.87
N ILE A 67 -5.78 16.72 -3.17
CA ILE A 67 -6.98 17.09 -3.92
C ILE A 67 -7.98 15.93 -3.93
N GLY A 68 -7.51 14.70 -4.10
CA GLY A 68 -8.32 13.49 -4.04
C GLY A 68 -8.99 13.34 -2.68
N MET A 69 -8.22 13.39 -1.61
CA MET A 69 -8.70 13.29 -0.23
C MET A 69 -9.76 14.35 0.11
N PHE A 70 -9.52 15.61 -0.24
CA PHE A 70 -10.51 16.67 0.00
C PHE A 70 -11.77 16.50 -0.84
N LYS A 71 -11.65 16.11 -2.10
CA LYS A 71 -12.82 15.80 -2.95
C LYS A 71 -13.68 14.69 -2.34
N ASP A 72 -13.02 13.63 -1.85
CA ASP A 72 -13.70 12.50 -1.24
C ASP A 72 -14.38 12.89 0.08
N ALA A 73 -13.71 13.67 0.94
CA ALA A 73 -14.26 14.17 2.18
C ALA A 73 -15.43 15.17 1.99
N LEU A 74 -15.47 15.85 0.85
CA LEU A 74 -16.50 16.84 0.54
C LEU A 74 -17.64 16.29 -0.34
N GLN A 75 -17.66 14.98 -0.63
CA GLN A 75 -18.73 14.37 -1.42
C GLN A 75 -20.11 14.59 -0.77
N PRO A 76 -21.16 14.84 -1.58
CA PRO A 76 -22.52 14.90 -1.08
C PRO A 76 -22.99 13.50 -0.66
N GLY A 77 -23.82 13.43 0.37
CA GLY A 77 -24.48 12.19 0.79
C GLY A 77 -23.70 11.29 1.75
N ILE A 78 -22.47 11.65 2.13
CA ILE A 78 -21.70 10.91 3.14
C ILE A 78 -21.90 11.47 4.55
N SER A 79 -21.78 10.62 5.57
CA SER A 79 -21.90 11.01 6.98
C SER A 79 -20.73 11.90 7.43
N LEU A 80 -20.91 12.65 8.52
CA LEU A 80 -19.81 13.41 9.13
C LEU A 80 -18.67 12.49 9.62
N GLY A 81 -19.01 11.28 10.09
CA GLY A 81 -18.02 10.27 10.46
C GLY A 81 -17.17 9.81 9.28
N ASP A 82 -17.78 9.58 8.11
CA ASP A 82 -17.06 9.19 6.91
C ASP A 82 -16.16 10.31 6.38
N ARG A 83 -16.61 11.59 6.49
CA ARG A 83 -15.75 12.75 6.16
C ARG A 83 -14.49 12.78 6.99
N PHE A 84 -14.62 12.49 8.29
CA PHE A 84 -13.48 12.41 9.19
C PHE A 84 -12.58 11.22 8.84
N ASN A 85 -13.17 10.07 8.52
CA ASN A 85 -12.44 8.87 8.11
C ASN A 85 -11.61 9.08 6.84
N TYR A 86 -12.08 9.83 5.86
CA TYR A 86 -11.29 10.17 4.67
C TYR A 86 -9.99 10.94 4.98
N LEU A 87 -9.92 11.62 6.12
CA LEU A 87 -8.73 12.36 6.55
C LEU A 87 -7.76 11.52 7.39
N PHE A 88 -8.24 10.49 8.09
CA PHE A 88 -7.47 9.76 9.11
C PHE A 88 -7.30 8.27 8.84
N GLN A 89 -8.08 7.69 7.95
CA GLN A 89 -7.93 6.29 7.56
C GLN A 89 -6.77 6.10 6.56
N PRO A 90 -6.23 4.88 6.43
CA PRO A 90 -5.15 4.58 5.50
C PRO A 90 -5.46 4.98 4.06
N PRO A 91 -4.47 5.35 3.26
CA PRO A 91 -4.63 5.63 1.84
C PRO A 91 -5.35 4.50 1.10
N GLY A 92 -6.31 4.86 0.25
CA GLY A 92 -7.15 3.88 -0.45
C GLY A 92 -8.39 3.45 0.32
N TRP A 93 -8.62 3.97 1.54
CA TRP A 93 -9.89 3.75 2.23
C TRP A 93 -11.05 4.47 1.53
N SER A 94 -12.22 3.85 1.49
CA SER A 94 -13.47 4.45 1.04
C SER A 94 -14.64 3.95 1.87
N HIS A 95 -15.63 4.82 2.11
CA HIS A 95 -16.80 4.51 2.93
C HIS A 95 -17.65 3.36 2.37
N ASP A 96 -17.61 3.15 1.05
CA ASP A 96 -18.33 2.12 0.29
C ASP A 96 -17.46 0.90 -0.08
N GLY A 97 -16.18 0.88 0.32
CA GLY A 97 -15.24 -0.18 -0.03
C GLY A 97 -14.86 -0.25 -1.52
N SER A 98 -15.16 0.79 -2.30
CA SER A 98 -14.87 0.83 -3.75
C SER A 98 -13.39 0.94 -4.09
N ARG A 99 -12.56 1.30 -3.12
CA ARG A 99 -11.11 1.45 -3.29
C ARG A 99 -10.36 0.38 -2.52
N ASP A 100 -9.12 0.20 -2.90
CA ASP A 100 -8.22 -0.77 -2.31
C ASP A 100 -7.20 -0.11 -1.37
N THR A 101 -7.17 -0.57 -0.13
CA THR A 101 -6.06 -0.33 0.79
C THR A 101 -4.97 -1.39 0.58
N SER A 102 -3.77 -1.15 1.10
CA SER A 102 -2.71 -2.16 1.11
C SER A 102 -3.16 -3.46 1.76
N ASP A 103 -3.96 -3.38 2.82
CA ASP A 103 -4.48 -4.56 3.54
C ASP A 103 -5.45 -5.38 2.68
N THR A 104 -6.35 -4.72 1.93
CA THR A 104 -7.26 -5.43 1.03
C THR A 104 -6.52 -6.10 -0.13
N ILE A 105 -5.48 -5.45 -0.65
CA ILE A 105 -4.61 -6.01 -1.69
C ILE A 105 -3.86 -7.24 -1.15
N LYS A 106 -3.25 -7.14 0.04
CA LYS A 106 -2.56 -8.25 0.72
C LYS A 106 -3.51 -9.42 1.01
N ALA A 107 -4.69 -9.14 1.53
CA ALA A 107 -5.69 -10.17 1.85
C ALA A 107 -6.10 -10.94 0.59
N ARG A 108 -6.41 -10.26 -0.51
CA ARG A 108 -6.72 -10.91 -1.80
C ARG A 108 -5.55 -11.70 -2.37
N TRP A 109 -4.33 -11.23 -2.19
CA TRP A 109 -3.14 -11.96 -2.62
C TRP A 109 -2.96 -13.24 -1.81
N ARG A 110 -3.08 -13.20 -0.46
CA ARG A 110 -2.98 -14.37 0.41
C ARG A 110 -4.04 -15.42 0.07
N ALA A 111 -5.29 -15.02 -0.11
CA ALA A 111 -6.37 -15.92 -0.50
C ALA A 111 -6.11 -16.64 -1.84
N ARG A 112 -5.49 -15.92 -2.81
CA ARG A 112 -5.09 -16.57 -4.07
C ARG A 112 -3.98 -17.59 -3.89
N GLN A 113 -3.00 -17.32 -3.01
CA GLN A 113 -1.91 -18.26 -2.72
C GLN A 113 -2.46 -19.52 -2.05
N GLU A 114 -3.37 -19.40 -1.09
CA GLU A 114 -4.03 -20.51 -0.42
C GLU A 114 -4.81 -21.39 -1.41
N ASN A 115 -5.58 -20.78 -2.30
CA ASN A 115 -6.32 -21.51 -3.34
C ASN A 115 -5.42 -22.21 -4.36
N GLN A 116 -4.22 -21.71 -4.62
CA GLN A 116 -3.23 -22.36 -5.51
C GLN A 116 -2.44 -23.45 -4.80
N ALA A 117 -2.31 -23.39 -3.47
CA ALA A 117 -1.62 -24.39 -2.67
C ALA A 117 -2.49 -25.60 -2.33
N THR A 118 -3.82 -25.51 -2.49
CA THR A 118 -4.74 -26.62 -2.30
C THR A 118 -4.98 -27.28 -3.66
N PRO A 119 -4.37 -28.47 -3.95
CA PRO A 119 -4.69 -29.20 -5.17
C PRO A 119 -6.16 -29.60 -5.16
N ALA A 120 -6.84 -29.46 -6.26
CA ALA A 120 -8.15 -30.09 -6.43
C ALA A 120 -7.98 -31.61 -6.33
N GLU A 121 -8.57 -32.21 -5.28
CA GLU A 121 -8.72 -33.66 -5.19
C GLU A 121 -9.62 -34.19 -6.31
#